data_7487db62b946d1fc9ae7a69f44a5f17a
#
_entry.id   7487db62b946d1fc9ae7a69f44a5f17a
#
_cell.length_a   1.000
_cell.length_b   1.000
_cell.length_c   1.000
_cell.angle_alpha   90.00
_cell.angle_beta   90.00
_cell.angle_gamma   90.00
#
_symmetry.space_group_name_H-M   'P 1'
#
loop_
_entity.id
_entity.type
_entity.pdbx_description
1 polymer ?
#
loop_
_entity_poly.entity_id
_entity_poly.type
_entity_poly.pdbx_seq_one_letter_code
_entity_poly.pdbx_strand_id
1 'polypeptide(L)'
;FPRAKSLRGAIQVLQQIFQFRTCNLDIDAEDPKWRWFRPCLLHSIQQCTAPCNLRIERDRYREDIRRLKLFLDGKRQQVLEELEAEMKAASKAMEFERAARIRDALKALRTLDQRGDLAKHAQPEVFLIDPQKGLRGLTKILELPQPPRRIEGIDIAHLGGTEMVGSLVTFLDGL
;
A
#
# COMPACT_ATOMS: atom_id res chain seq x y z
N PHE A 1 7.14 17.31 -19.92
CA PHE A 1 7.27 16.02 -19.21
C PHE A 1 6.46 16.09 -17.92
N PRO A 2 5.66 15.06 -17.58
CA PRO A 2 4.98 15.01 -16.30
C PRO A 2 6.01 15.13 -15.19
N ARG A 3 5.69 15.88 -14.14
CA ARG A 3 6.60 16.09 -13.02
C ARG A 3 6.99 14.73 -12.44
N ALA A 4 8.29 14.49 -12.20
CA ALA A 4 8.81 13.22 -11.67
C ALA A 4 8.08 12.77 -10.39
N LYS A 5 7.57 13.70 -9.59
CA LYS A 5 6.74 13.47 -8.41
C LYS A 5 5.41 12.77 -8.77
N SER A 6 4.75 13.20 -9.86
CA SER A 6 3.49 12.59 -10.31
C SER A 6 3.68 11.16 -10.80
N LEU A 7 4.79 10.89 -11.50
CA LEU A 7 5.13 9.54 -11.96
C LEU A 7 5.41 8.59 -10.80
N ARG A 8 6.18 9.04 -9.81
CA ARG A 8 6.43 8.22 -8.60
C ARG A 8 5.15 7.86 -7.88
N GLY A 9 4.22 8.83 -7.74
CA GLY A 9 2.92 8.57 -7.15
C GLY A 9 2.08 7.56 -7.93
N ALA A 10 2.07 7.64 -9.26
CA ALA A 10 1.40 6.64 -10.10
C ALA A 10 1.99 5.24 -9.88
N ILE A 11 3.32 5.12 -9.84
CA ILE A 11 3.99 3.83 -9.59
C ILE A 11 3.61 3.28 -8.21
N GLN A 12 3.54 4.11 -7.17
CA GLN A 12 3.14 3.68 -5.84
C GLN A 12 1.70 3.14 -5.82
N VAL A 13 0.75 3.82 -6.46
CA VAL A 13 -0.63 3.33 -6.58
C VAL A 13 -0.69 2.00 -7.33
N LEU A 14 0.02 1.89 -8.45
CA LEU A 14 0.08 0.64 -9.21
C LEU A 14 0.72 -0.49 -8.39
N GLN A 15 1.72 -0.18 -7.58
CA GLN A 15 2.36 -1.15 -6.70
C GLN A 15 1.44 -1.64 -5.58
N GLN A 16 0.59 -0.77 -5.02
CA GLN A 16 -0.43 -1.19 -4.06
C GLN A 16 -1.48 -2.12 -4.67
N ILE A 17 -1.85 -1.88 -5.94
CA ILE A 17 -2.88 -2.67 -6.61
C ILE A 17 -2.32 -4.02 -7.10
N PHE A 18 -1.20 -4.01 -7.82
CA PHE A 18 -0.63 -5.18 -8.47
C PHE A 18 0.47 -5.87 -7.66
N GLN A 19 0.89 -5.30 -6.55
CA GLN A 19 1.83 -5.84 -5.56
C GLN A 19 3.11 -6.43 -6.17
N PHE A 20 3.65 -5.79 -7.23
CA PHE A 20 4.84 -6.26 -7.91
C PHE A 20 6.12 -5.94 -7.14
N ARG A 21 7.12 -6.80 -7.30
CA ARG A 21 8.43 -6.61 -6.67
C ARG A 21 9.22 -5.47 -7.35
N THR A 22 10.04 -4.78 -6.57
CA THR A 22 10.99 -3.76 -7.04
C THR A 22 12.45 -4.15 -6.76
N CYS A 23 12.67 -5.29 -6.10
CA CYS A 23 14.02 -5.79 -5.81
C CYS A 23 14.66 -6.48 -7.02
N ASN A 24 16.00 -6.51 -7.05
CA ASN A 24 16.79 -7.13 -8.11
C ASN A 24 17.27 -8.56 -7.76
N LEU A 25 16.58 -9.22 -6.80
CA LEU A 25 16.95 -10.58 -6.40
C LEU A 25 16.68 -11.54 -7.56
N ASP A 26 17.66 -12.40 -7.86
CA ASP A 26 17.43 -13.54 -8.73
C ASP A 26 16.75 -14.63 -7.91
N ILE A 27 15.52 -15.00 -8.30
CA ILE A 27 14.68 -15.92 -7.53
C ILE A 27 14.60 -17.24 -8.28
N ASP A 28 15.21 -18.26 -7.69
CA ASP A 28 15.02 -19.64 -8.11
C ASP A 28 13.94 -20.27 -7.24
N ALA A 29 12.82 -20.67 -7.87
CA ALA A 29 11.69 -21.25 -7.16
C ALA A 29 12.00 -22.65 -6.59
N GLU A 30 13.03 -23.33 -7.11
CA GLU A 30 13.45 -24.67 -6.70
C GLU A 30 14.42 -24.62 -5.51
N ASP A 31 15.04 -23.49 -5.23
CA ASP A 31 15.98 -23.33 -4.13
C ASP A 31 15.22 -23.14 -2.79
N PRO A 32 15.24 -24.14 -1.89
CA PRO A 32 14.46 -24.12 -0.64
C PRO A 32 14.88 -23.00 0.33
N LYS A 33 16.07 -22.40 0.15
CA LYS A 33 16.55 -21.30 1.01
C LYS A 33 15.59 -20.11 1.02
N TRP A 34 14.85 -19.88 -0.05
CA TRP A 34 13.92 -18.75 -0.17
C TRP A 34 12.75 -18.81 0.82
N ARG A 35 12.34 -19.98 1.26
CA ARG A 35 11.29 -20.15 2.29
C ARG A 35 11.70 -19.60 3.65
N TRP A 36 12.98 -19.57 3.93
CA TRP A 36 13.56 -19.10 5.20
C TRP A 36 13.93 -17.60 5.16
N PHE A 37 13.85 -17.00 4.00
CA PHE A 37 14.12 -15.58 3.86
C PHE A 37 13.01 -14.76 4.51
N ARG A 38 13.37 -13.81 5.36
CA ARG A 38 12.39 -12.88 5.91
C ARG A 38 11.91 -11.95 4.80
N PRO A 39 10.60 -11.85 4.55
CA PRO A 39 10.06 -10.90 3.58
C PRO A 39 10.49 -9.47 3.91
N CYS A 40 10.73 -8.66 2.88
CA CYS A 40 11.09 -7.26 3.05
C CYS A 40 9.87 -6.42 3.52
N LEU A 41 10.14 -5.17 3.88
CA LEU A 41 9.11 -4.23 4.35
C LEU A 41 7.92 -4.10 3.37
N LEU A 42 8.19 -4.10 2.04
CA LEU A 42 7.13 -3.99 1.04
C LEU A 42 6.08 -5.10 1.14
N HIS A 43 6.47 -6.30 1.55
CA HIS A 43 5.51 -7.37 1.81
C HIS A 43 4.67 -7.06 3.07
N SER A 44 5.32 -6.60 4.14
CA SER A 44 4.62 -6.29 5.39
C SER A 44 3.59 -5.16 5.23
N ILE A 45 3.86 -4.20 4.34
CA ILE A 45 2.93 -3.10 4.01
C ILE A 45 2.06 -3.39 2.78
N GLN A 46 1.96 -4.66 2.36
CA GLN A 46 1.11 -5.14 1.26
C GLN A 46 1.37 -4.48 -0.11
N GLN A 47 2.59 -4.07 -0.37
CA GLN A 47 3.03 -3.53 -1.66
C GLN A 47 3.81 -4.54 -2.51
N CYS A 48 4.00 -5.77 -2.02
CA CYS A 48 4.65 -6.86 -2.74
C CYS A 48 4.11 -8.19 -2.22
N THR A 49 3.84 -9.12 -3.12
CA THR A 49 3.39 -10.49 -2.78
C THR A 49 4.51 -11.42 -2.30
N ALA A 50 5.75 -10.92 -2.18
CA ALA A 50 6.94 -11.66 -1.76
C ALA A 50 7.23 -12.92 -2.59
N PRO A 51 7.36 -12.84 -3.91
CA PRO A 51 7.77 -13.99 -4.72
C PRO A 51 9.17 -14.52 -4.33
N CYS A 52 10.03 -13.65 -3.78
CA CYS A 52 11.34 -14.04 -3.26
C CYS A 52 11.29 -14.94 -2.01
N ASN A 53 10.13 -15.07 -1.40
CA ASN A 53 9.93 -15.90 -0.22
C ASN A 53 8.94 -17.04 -0.50
N LEU A 54 8.69 -17.30 -1.77
CA LEU A 54 7.75 -18.32 -2.28
C LEU A 54 6.35 -18.24 -1.63
N ARG A 55 5.90 -17.03 -1.26
CA ARG A 55 4.58 -16.80 -0.66
C ARG A 55 3.46 -16.66 -1.69
N ILE A 56 3.82 -16.56 -2.93
CA ILE A 56 2.90 -16.56 -4.07
C ILE A 56 3.40 -17.56 -5.11
N GLU A 57 2.50 -18.29 -5.71
CA GLU A 57 2.78 -19.18 -6.82
C GLU A 57 3.23 -18.39 -8.06
N ARG A 58 4.12 -19.00 -8.85
CA ARG A 58 4.71 -18.36 -10.04
C ARG A 58 3.65 -17.92 -11.04
N ASP A 59 2.64 -18.77 -11.29
CA ASP A 59 1.61 -18.47 -12.28
C ASP A 59 0.68 -17.35 -11.79
N ARG A 60 0.36 -17.33 -10.50
CA ARG A 60 -0.40 -16.24 -9.90
C ARG A 60 0.33 -14.92 -9.99
N TYR A 61 1.63 -14.90 -9.67
CA TYR A 61 2.44 -13.69 -9.80
C TYR A 61 2.53 -13.21 -11.25
N ARG A 62 2.68 -14.13 -12.21
CA ARG A 62 2.69 -13.79 -13.64
C ARG A 62 1.37 -13.18 -14.10
N GLU A 63 0.26 -13.66 -13.55
CA GLU A 63 -1.05 -13.11 -13.85
C GLU A 63 -1.19 -11.66 -13.36
N ASP A 64 -0.71 -11.34 -12.15
CA ASP A 64 -0.69 -9.97 -11.64
C ASP A 64 0.18 -9.06 -12.52
N ILE A 65 1.34 -9.55 -12.97
CA ILE A 65 2.21 -8.80 -13.91
C ILE A 65 1.54 -8.66 -15.30
N ARG A 66 0.81 -9.66 -15.78
CA ARG A 66 0.05 -9.58 -17.04
C ARG A 66 -0.98 -8.45 -16.96
N ARG A 67 -1.73 -8.37 -15.86
CA ARG A 67 -2.73 -7.31 -15.65
C ARG A 67 -2.08 -5.94 -15.56
N LEU A 68 -0.94 -5.82 -14.88
CA LEU A 68 -0.16 -4.58 -14.85
C LEU A 68 0.24 -4.15 -16.27
N LYS A 69 0.74 -5.06 -17.10
CA LYS A 69 1.09 -4.78 -18.50
C LYS A 69 -0.12 -4.32 -19.30
N LEU A 70 -1.26 -5.03 -19.21
CA LEU A 70 -2.51 -4.64 -19.88
C LEU A 70 -2.94 -3.21 -19.48
N PHE A 71 -2.83 -2.89 -18.20
CA PHE A 71 -3.14 -1.54 -17.71
C PHE A 71 -2.22 -0.48 -18.32
N LEU A 72 -0.90 -0.74 -18.38
CA LEU A 72 0.09 0.17 -18.97
C LEU A 72 -0.07 0.30 -20.49
N ASP A 73 -0.54 -0.75 -21.17
CA ASP A 73 -0.85 -0.78 -22.61
C ASP A 73 -2.20 -0.10 -22.94
N GLY A 74 -2.84 0.53 -21.94
CA GLY A 74 -4.12 1.23 -22.12
C GLY A 74 -5.34 0.32 -22.15
N LYS A 75 -5.21 -1.01 -22.00
CA LYS A 75 -6.30 -2.00 -21.98
C LYS A 75 -6.98 -2.05 -20.60
N ARG A 76 -7.24 -0.90 -20.06
CA ARG A 76 -7.73 -0.74 -18.70
C ARG A 76 -9.08 -1.39 -18.46
N GLN A 77 -10.01 -1.24 -19.40
CA GLN A 77 -11.36 -1.79 -19.29
C GLN A 77 -11.33 -3.31 -19.10
N GLN A 78 -10.46 -4.00 -19.81
CA GLN A 78 -10.26 -5.44 -19.68
C GLN A 78 -9.79 -5.80 -18.26
N VAL A 79 -8.85 -5.02 -17.68
CA VAL A 79 -8.36 -5.25 -16.30
C VAL A 79 -9.47 -5.05 -15.28
N LEU A 80 -10.31 -4.02 -15.45
CA LEU A 80 -11.45 -3.78 -14.57
C LEU A 80 -12.46 -4.92 -14.60
N GLU A 81 -12.79 -5.43 -15.79
CA GLU A 81 -13.73 -6.55 -15.96
C GLU A 81 -13.19 -7.84 -15.32
N GLU A 82 -11.91 -8.16 -15.54
CA GLU A 82 -11.26 -9.32 -14.92
C GLU A 82 -11.27 -9.23 -13.38
N LEU A 83 -10.95 -8.06 -12.82
CA LEU A 83 -10.98 -7.84 -11.37
C LEU A 83 -12.40 -7.89 -10.80
N GLU A 84 -13.40 -7.36 -11.53
CA GLU A 84 -14.79 -7.48 -11.10
C GLU A 84 -15.28 -8.93 -11.09
N ALA A 85 -14.89 -9.72 -12.08
CA ALA A 85 -15.21 -11.15 -12.12
C ALA A 85 -14.55 -11.89 -10.93
N GLU A 86 -13.28 -11.59 -10.65
CA GLU A 86 -12.54 -12.18 -9.53
C GLU A 86 -13.15 -11.77 -8.18
N MET A 87 -13.54 -10.50 -8.01
CA MET A 87 -14.23 -10.02 -6.81
C MET A 87 -15.53 -10.77 -6.55
N LYS A 88 -16.34 -10.96 -7.60
CA LYS A 88 -17.60 -11.70 -7.51
C LYS A 88 -17.36 -13.18 -7.16
N ALA A 89 -16.32 -13.80 -7.74
CA ALA A 89 -15.95 -15.17 -7.44
C ALA A 89 -15.49 -15.32 -5.98
N ALA A 90 -14.63 -14.43 -5.49
CA ALA A 90 -14.17 -14.42 -4.11
C ALA A 90 -15.34 -14.22 -3.12
N SER A 91 -16.28 -13.32 -3.45
CA SER A 91 -17.47 -13.10 -2.63
C SER A 91 -18.36 -14.34 -2.56
N LYS A 92 -18.56 -15.06 -3.69
CA LYS A 92 -19.31 -16.32 -3.72
C LYS A 92 -18.63 -17.43 -2.92
N ALA A 93 -17.29 -17.45 -2.90
CA ALA A 93 -16.49 -18.39 -2.11
C ALA A 93 -16.38 -17.99 -0.63
N MET A 94 -17.08 -16.93 -0.19
CA MET A 94 -17.03 -16.35 1.17
C MET A 94 -15.63 -15.83 1.57
N GLU A 95 -14.74 -15.59 0.61
CA GLU A 95 -13.41 -14.97 0.81
C GLU A 95 -13.55 -13.45 0.91
N PHE A 96 -14.25 -12.97 1.94
CA PHE A 96 -14.66 -11.57 2.04
C PHE A 96 -13.49 -10.58 2.12
N GLU A 97 -12.40 -10.94 2.79
CA GLU A 97 -11.20 -10.09 2.86
C GLU A 97 -10.54 -9.92 1.47
N ARG A 98 -10.52 -11.00 0.68
CA ARG A 98 -10.01 -10.96 -0.69
C ARG A 98 -10.93 -10.13 -1.58
N ALA A 99 -12.24 -10.32 -1.50
CA ALA A 99 -13.22 -9.53 -2.22
C ALA A 99 -13.13 -8.03 -1.88
N ALA A 100 -12.94 -7.69 -0.60
CA ALA A 100 -12.77 -6.31 -0.16
C ALA A 100 -11.49 -5.67 -0.73
N ARG A 101 -10.36 -6.38 -0.72
CA ARG A 101 -9.11 -5.89 -1.34
C ARG A 101 -9.28 -5.62 -2.83
N ILE A 102 -9.95 -6.52 -3.57
CA ILE A 102 -10.18 -6.34 -5.01
C ILE A 102 -11.14 -5.17 -5.25
N ARG A 103 -12.17 -4.99 -4.44
CA ARG A 103 -13.07 -3.83 -4.50
C ARG A 103 -12.30 -2.51 -4.34
N ASP A 104 -11.39 -2.45 -3.38
CA ASP A 104 -10.61 -1.25 -3.10
C ASP A 104 -9.60 -0.96 -4.22
N ALA A 105 -9.00 -2.00 -4.81
CA ALA A 105 -8.18 -1.91 -6.01
C ALA A 105 -8.98 -1.37 -7.22
N LEU A 106 -10.20 -1.88 -7.46
CA LEU A 106 -11.10 -1.39 -8.50
C LEU A 106 -11.44 0.10 -8.31
N LYS A 107 -11.73 0.50 -7.07
CA LYS A 107 -12.00 1.90 -6.76
C LYS A 107 -10.78 2.77 -7.05
N ALA A 108 -9.58 2.36 -6.65
CA ALA A 108 -8.35 3.08 -6.91
C ALA A 108 -8.07 3.19 -8.42
N LEU A 109 -8.22 2.11 -9.20
CA LEU A 109 -8.05 2.12 -10.66
C LEU A 109 -9.03 3.06 -11.37
N ARG A 110 -10.28 3.10 -10.94
CA ARG A 110 -11.30 4.01 -11.50
C ARG A 110 -11.00 5.48 -11.21
N THR A 111 -10.48 5.77 -10.02
CA THR A 111 -10.14 7.15 -9.62
C THR A 111 -8.88 7.69 -10.30
N LEU A 112 -7.96 6.82 -10.74
CA LEU A 112 -6.78 7.23 -11.51
C LEU A 112 -7.15 7.95 -12.83
N ASP A 113 -8.33 7.68 -13.38
CA ASP A 113 -8.80 8.25 -14.64
C ASP A 113 -9.44 9.65 -14.47
N GLN A 114 -10.12 9.84 -13.35
CA GLN A 114 -10.90 11.06 -13.12
C GLN A 114 -10.02 12.26 -12.73
N ARG A 115 -8.76 12.02 -12.42
CA ARG A 115 -7.86 13.04 -11.91
C ARG A 115 -6.56 13.03 -12.70
N GLY A 116 -6.48 13.87 -13.70
CA GLY A 116 -5.19 14.27 -14.31
C GLY A 116 -4.18 14.83 -13.28
N ASP A 117 -4.48 14.69 -12.01
CA ASP A 117 -3.75 15.17 -10.84
C ASP A 117 -3.29 14.00 -9.96
N LEU A 118 -2.48 13.10 -10.55
CA LEU A 118 -1.79 12.03 -9.82
C LEU A 118 -0.95 12.57 -8.64
N ALA A 119 -0.72 13.88 -8.60
CA ALA A 119 0.06 14.54 -7.55
C ALA A 119 -0.64 14.55 -6.17
N LYS A 120 -1.97 14.48 -6.11
CA LYS A 120 -2.70 14.48 -4.84
C LYS A 120 -2.81 13.10 -4.19
N HIS A 121 -2.54 12.02 -4.94
CA HIS A 121 -2.57 10.66 -4.42
C HIS A 121 -1.19 10.08 -4.14
N ALA A 122 -0.14 10.85 -4.38
CA ALA A 122 1.24 10.47 -4.14
C ALA A 122 1.74 10.77 -2.71
N GLN A 123 0.85 11.13 -1.81
CA GLN A 123 1.22 10.98 -0.39
C GLN A 123 1.22 9.49 -0.09
N PRO A 124 2.24 8.96 0.60
CA PRO A 124 2.15 7.62 1.14
C PRO A 124 0.94 7.61 2.07
N GLU A 125 -0.19 7.19 1.52
CA GLU A 125 -1.38 6.92 2.32
C GLU A 125 -1.06 5.70 3.18
N VAL A 126 -0.31 5.94 4.23
CA VAL A 126 -0.30 5.00 5.33
C VAL A 126 -1.73 4.83 5.84
N PHE A 127 -2.57 5.82 5.68
CA PHE A 127 -4.03 5.78 5.89
C PHE A 127 -4.66 7.03 5.25
N LEU A 128 -5.84 6.91 4.62
CA LEU A 128 -6.78 8.01 4.45
C LEU A 128 -7.34 8.37 5.86
N ILE A 129 -6.48 8.85 6.73
CA ILE A 129 -6.95 9.40 7.98
C ILE A 129 -7.33 10.84 7.66
N ASP A 130 -8.61 11.11 7.66
CA ASP A 130 -9.10 12.48 7.81
C ASP A 130 -8.53 13.00 9.13
N PRO A 131 -7.56 13.95 9.12
CA PRO A 131 -6.93 14.42 10.35
C PRO A 131 -7.96 14.93 11.35
N GLN A 132 -9.02 15.56 10.88
CA GLN A 132 -10.10 16.07 11.71
C GLN A 132 -10.91 14.94 12.37
N LYS A 133 -11.10 13.82 11.66
CA LYS A 133 -11.72 12.63 12.25
C LYS A 133 -10.82 12.00 13.31
N GLY A 134 -9.51 11.97 13.07
CA GLY A 134 -8.52 11.53 14.05
C GLY A 134 -8.52 12.38 15.31
N LEU A 135 -8.50 13.72 15.18
CA LEU A 135 -8.55 14.65 16.30
C LEU A 135 -9.85 14.51 17.12
N ARG A 136 -11.00 14.37 16.44
CA ARG A 136 -12.29 14.10 17.12
C ARG A 136 -12.28 12.77 17.86
N GLY A 137 -11.67 11.74 17.26
CA GLY A 137 -11.50 10.44 17.92
C GLY A 137 -10.66 10.54 19.20
N LEU A 138 -9.51 11.23 19.15
CA LEU A 138 -8.66 11.46 20.30
C LEU A 138 -9.38 12.28 21.40
N THR A 139 -10.08 13.33 21.02
CA THR A 139 -10.89 14.15 21.95
C THR A 139 -11.86 13.29 22.73
N LYS A 140 -12.56 12.39 22.04
CA LYS A 140 -13.53 11.49 22.67
C LYS A 140 -12.89 10.45 23.59
N ILE A 141 -11.80 9.80 23.13
CA ILE A 141 -11.14 8.72 23.90
C ILE A 141 -10.43 9.27 25.14
N LEU A 142 -9.81 10.44 25.01
CA LEU A 142 -9.06 11.09 26.11
C LEU A 142 -9.91 12.07 26.92
N GLU A 143 -11.22 12.15 26.64
CA GLU A 143 -12.17 13.04 27.34
C GLU A 143 -11.68 14.51 27.40
N LEU A 144 -11.06 14.97 26.31
CA LEU A 144 -10.52 16.32 26.26
C LEU A 144 -11.66 17.35 26.11
N PRO A 145 -11.54 18.54 26.73
CA PRO A 145 -12.56 19.59 26.61
C PRO A 145 -12.67 20.19 25.21
N GLN A 146 -11.60 20.06 24.40
CA GLN A 146 -11.56 20.50 23.00
C GLN A 146 -10.53 19.68 22.20
N PRO A 147 -10.63 19.63 20.86
CA PRO A 147 -9.66 18.94 20.03
C PRO A 147 -8.24 19.48 20.23
N PRO A 148 -7.23 18.61 20.38
CA PRO A 148 -5.85 19.05 20.55
C PRO A 148 -5.34 19.69 19.25
N ARG A 149 -4.76 20.88 19.34
CA ARG A 149 -4.15 21.57 18.19
C ARG A 149 -2.69 21.14 17.96
N ARG A 150 -2.00 20.73 19.02
CA ARG A 150 -0.62 20.29 18.98
C ARG A 150 -0.49 18.95 19.67
N ILE A 151 0.11 18.00 18.98
CA ILE A 151 0.40 16.66 19.48
C ILE A 151 1.89 16.43 19.27
N GLU A 152 2.59 16.05 20.32
CA GLU A 152 4.01 15.74 20.26
C GLU A 152 4.23 14.27 20.57
N GLY A 153 4.99 13.60 19.70
CA GLY A 153 5.46 12.24 19.89
C GLY A 153 6.96 12.25 20.16
N ILE A 154 7.39 11.57 21.20
CA ILE A 154 8.80 11.41 21.55
C ILE A 154 9.14 9.94 21.43
N ASP A 155 10.18 9.63 20.66
CA ASP A 155 10.76 8.29 20.57
C ASP A 155 12.22 8.35 21.00
N ILE A 156 12.64 7.40 21.86
CA ILE A 156 14.00 7.30 22.36
C ILE A 156 14.58 5.96 21.91
N ALA A 157 15.63 6.01 21.12
CA ALA A 157 16.39 4.85 20.68
C ALA A 157 17.79 4.85 21.28
N HIS A 158 18.31 3.67 21.63
CA HIS A 158 19.71 3.53 22.03
C HIS A 158 20.43 2.56 21.11
N LEU A 159 21.61 2.94 20.69
CA LEU A 159 22.53 2.10 19.94
C LEU A 159 23.49 1.41 20.91
N GLY A 160 23.38 0.08 21.06
CA GLY A 160 24.29 -0.68 21.91
C GLY A 160 24.29 -0.35 23.40
N GLY A 161 23.29 0.37 23.91
CA GLY A 161 23.14 0.67 25.34
C GLY A 161 23.95 1.86 25.87
N THR A 162 24.75 2.52 25.02
CA THR A 162 25.64 3.61 25.44
C THR A 162 25.29 4.98 24.86
N GLU A 163 24.62 5.02 23.71
CA GLU A 163 24.24 6.29 23.06
C GLU A 163 22.73 6.36 22.92
N MET A 164 22.12 7.34 23.56
CA MET A 164 20.69 7.61 23.46
C MET A 164 20.44 8.73 22.47
N VAL A 165 19.52 8.51 21.55
CA VAL A 165 19.03 9.50 20.61
C VAL A 165 17.54 9.63 20.78
N GLY A 166 17.05 10.84 21.02
CA GLY A 166 15.63 11.17 21.06
C GLY A 166 15.18 11.82 19.77
N SER A 167 14.07 11.38 19.22
CA SER A 167 13.36 12.08 18.14
C SER A 167 12.07 12.69 18.67
N LEU A 168 11.80 13.92 18.28
CA LEU A 168 10.56 14.64 18.58
C LEU A 168 9.83 14.93 17.29
N VAL A 169 8.60 14.46 17.19
CA VAL A 169 7.71 14.76 16.08
C VAL A 169 6.55 15.59 16.59
N THR A 170 6.26 16.68 15.91
CA THR A 170 5.15 17.58 16.27
C THR A 170 4.12 17.56 15.14
N PHE A 171 2.85 17.32 15.49
CA PHE A 171 1.70 17.48 14.62
C PHE A 171 0.94 18.74 15.03
N LEU A 172 0.63 19.60 14.07
CA LEU A 172 -0.19 20.80 14.27
C LEU A 172 -1.51 20.64 13.49
N ASP A 173 -2.62 20.80 14.20
CA ASP A 173 -3.98 20.67 13.63
C ASP A 173 -4.22 19.34 12.88
N GLY A 174 -3.46 18.28 13.26
CA GLY A 174 -3.55 16.95 12.70
C GLY A 174 -2.66 16.66 11.47
N LEU A 175 -1.72 17.57 11.16
CA LEU A 175 -0.77 17.45 10.05
C LEU A 175 0.68 17.55 10.55
#